data_21ff5124b234c6501042a967f336587d
#
_entry.id   21ff5124b234c6501042a967f336587d
#
_cell.length_a   1.000
_cell.length_b   1.000
_cell.length_c   1.000
_cell.angle_alpha   90.00
_cell.angle_beta   90.00
_cell.angle_gamma   90.00
#
_symmetry.space_group_name_H-M   'P 1'
#
loop_
_entity.id
_entity.type
_entity.pdbx_description
1 polymer ?
#
loop_
_entity_poly.entity_id
_entity_poly.type
_entity_poly.pdbx_seq_one_letter_code
_entity_poly.pdbx_strand_id
1 'polypeptide(L)'
;MVTLSMGIRHGFGLFNLPITIENGWGRGTFALTIALQNLIWGAFQPLTGALADRFGAFRIMLLGGLLYALGLAGMAVSSDVLNFTIAGGLLIGLAQTATTYSVVYGILGRNVPADKRVWAMGITAAAGSFGQFLMIPAEQALLSRFGPQDALLLLAIIASFMIPAAFLLREKNFVYTNTADDQTIRQALHEATSNPSYRYLTLGYFVCGFQVVFIAVHLAPYLKDMSQTYPAVGSPAIATTALALIGLFNVFGTYCAGIFGQRFPKRYLLSGIYLGRSIAIIAFLWIPLSPITVYIFSAVMGFLWLSTIPLTNGIVAQIFGVKYLSMLSGLIFFAHQLGSFSGAFLGGYLYDLTGSYSVVWNIALGLGVLACLINLPVKEQALARDTRGELPA
;
A
#
# COMPACT_ATOMS: atom_id res chain seq x y z
N MET A 1 13.00 0.21 9.80
CA MET A 1 11.98 -0.83 9.52
C MET A 1 11.08 -0.42 8.35
N VAL A 2 10.13 0.49 8.56
CA VAL A 2 9.14 0.88 7.52
C VAL A 2 9.78 1.34 6.22
N THR A 3 10.84 2.14 6.29
CA THR A 3 11.61 2.62 5.13
C THR A 3 12.10 1.48 4.24
N LEU A 4 12.71 0.44 4.83
CA LEU A 4 13.20 -0.72 4.08
C LEU A 4 12.04 -1.58 3.57
N SER A 5 11.08 -1.91 4.43
CA SER A 5 9.95 -2.77 4.07
C SER A 5 9.12 -2.17 2.93
N MET A 6 8.74 -0.88 3.05
CA MET A 6 7.97 -0.19 2.02
C MET A 6 8.81 0.14 0.79
N GLY A 7 10.09 0.49 0.98
CA GLY A 7 11.01 0.79 -0.11
C GLY A 7 11.16 -0.40 -1.05
N ILE A 8 11.61 -1.54 -0.54
CA ILE A 8 11.82 -2.78 -1.31
C ILE A 8 10.52 -3.22 -2.01
N ARG A 9 9.39 -3.17 -1.31
CA ARG A 9 8.10 -3.57 -1.89
C ARG A 9 7.72 -2.77 -3.15
N HIS A 10 7.96 -1.46 -3.12
CA HIS A 10 7.54 -0.58 -4.23
C HIS A 10 8.42 -0.71 -5.49
N GLY A 11 9.59 -1.29 -5.38
CA GLY A 11 10.48 -1.58 -6.51
C GLY A 11 10.20 -2.90 -7.21
N PHE A 12 9.35 -3.78 -6.67
CA PHE A 12 9.07 -5.09 -7.27
C PHE A 12 8.59 -5.02 -8.72
N GLY A 13 7.94 -3.94 -9.14
CA GLY A 13 7.55 -3.73 -10.53
C GLY A 13 8.73 -3.75 -11.50
N LEU A 14 9.93 -3.38 -11.07
CA LEU A 14 11.15 -3.43 -11.88
C LEU A 14 11.60 -4.87 -12.17
N PHE A 15 11.30 -5.81 -11.27
CA PHE A 15 11.65 -7.22 -11.36
C PHE A 15 10.69 -8.04 -12.24
N ASN A 16 9.51 -7.51 -12.58
CA ASN A 16 8.49 -8.26 -13.33
C ASN A 16 9.05 -8.84 -14.64
N LEU A 17 9.52 -7.97 -15.54
CA LEU A 17 10.04 -8.42 -16.83
C LEU A 17 11.32 -9.27 -16.71
N PRO A 18 12.35 -8.86 -15.97
CA PRO A 18 13.57 -9.64 -15.85
C PRO A 18 13.30 -11.08 -15.38
N ILE A 19 12.51 -11.25 -14.31
CA ILE A 19 12.20 -12.57 -13.75
C ILE A 19 11.34 -13.40 -14.72
N THR A 20 10.29 -12.80 -15.30
CA THR A 20 9.39 -13.55 -16.20
C THR A 20 10.06 -13.97 -17.49
N ILE A 21 10.91 -13.12 -18.07
CA ILE A 21 11.68 -13.47 -19.29
C ILE A 21 12.70 -14.57 -18.99
N GLU A 22 13.46 -14.44 -17.90
CA GLU A 22 14.53 -15.39 -17.58
C GLU A 22 13.99 -16.80 -17.28
N ASN A 23 12.83 -16.89 -16.62
CA ASN A 23 12.22 -18.18 -16.28
C ASN A 23 11.22 -18.68 -17.33
N GLY A 24 10.95 -17.93 -18.40
CA GLY A 24 9.95 -18.27 -19.40
C GLY A 24 8.51 -18.24 -18.88
N TRP A 25 8.22 -17.40 -17.87
CA TRP A 25 6.90 -17.29 -17.25
C TRP A 25 6.09 -16.15 -17.88
N GLY A 26 4.74 -16.30 -17.84
CA GLY A 26 3.84 -15.19 -18.15
C GLY A 26 3.89 -14.08 -17.08
N ARG A 27 3.55 -12.86 -17.48
CA ARG A 27 3.46 -11.72 -16.55
C ARG A 27 2.43 -11.93 -15.45
N GLY A 28 1.40 -12.73 -15.73
CA GLY A 28 0.38 -13.16 -14.77
C GLY A 28 0.96 -13.92 -13.58
N THR A 29 2.02 -14.70 -13.78
CA THR A 29 2.71 -15.44 -12.70
C THR A 29 3.31 -14.51 -11.67
N PHE A 30 4.10 -13.52 -12.12
CA PHE A 30 4.67 -12.52 -11.22
C PHE A 30 3.58 -11.67 -10.57
N ALA A 31 2.60 -11.26 -11.37
CA ALA A 31 1.47 -10.47 -10.90
C ALA A 31 0.63 -11.19 -9.84
N LEU A 32 0.40 -12.51 -10.00
CA LEU A 32 -0.28 -13.34 -9.00
C LEU A 32 0.51 -13.40 -7.69
N THR A 33 1.84 -13.54 -7.76
CA THR A 33 2.69 -13.53 -6.56
C THR A 33 2.53 -12.22 -5.77
N ILE A 34 2.58 -11.07 -6.45
CA ILE A 34 2.39 -9.77 -5.80
C ILE A 34 0.94 -9.57 -5.34
N ALA A 35 -0.03 -10.09 -6.08
CA ALA A 35 -1.44 -10.06 -5.70
C ALA A 35 -1.68 -10.83 -4.39
N LEU A 36 -1.16 -12.05 -4.30
CA LEU A 36 -1.25 -12.87 -3.08
C LEU A 36 -0.51 -12.22 -1.91
N GLN A 37 0.65 -11.60 -2.14
CA GLN A 37 1.38 -10.83 -1.13
C GLN A 37 0.48 -9.76 -0.49
N ASN A 38 -0.24 -8.99 -1.32
CA ASN A 38 -1.14 -7.94 -0.83
C ASN A 38 -2.35 -8.52 -0.08
N LEU A 39 -2.93 -9.61 -0.59
CA LEU A 39 -4.07 -10.27 0.05
C LEU A 39 -3.69 -10.80 1.44
N ILE A 40 -2.56 -11.50 1.53
CA ILE A 40 -2.04 -12.05 2.79
C ILE A 40 -1.71 -10.95 3.77
N TRP A 41 -1.06 -9.87 3.29
CA TRP A 41 -0.80 -8.69 4.12
C TRP A 41 -2.09 -8.13 4.71
N GLY A 42 -3.14 -7.92 3.89
CA GLY A 42 -4.42 -7.40 4.37
C GLY A 42 -5.15 -8.35 5.33
N ALA A 43 -5.23 -9.63 4.98
CA ALA A 43 -5.96 -10.63 5.76
C ALA A 43 -5.34 -10.88 7.14
N PHE A 44 -4.02 -10.93 7.22
CA PHE A 44 -3.31 -11.22 8.47
C PHE A 44 -2.94 -9.97 9.29
N GLN A 45 -3.12 -8.76 8.75
CA GLN A 45 -2.81 -7.51 9.45
C GLN A 45 -3.51 -7.37 10.80
N PRO A 46 -4.84 -7.64 10.95
CA PRO A 46 -5.52 -7.55 12.25
C PRO A 46 -4.97 -8.56 13.26
N LEU A 47 -4.67 -9.79 12.82
CA LEU A 47 -4.11 -10.84 13.67
C LEU A 47 -2.72 -10.46 14.17
N THR A 48 -1.85 -10.01 13.28
CA THR A 48 -0.48 -9.60 13.62
C THR A 48 -0.49 -8.39 14.56
N GLY A 49 -1.41 -7.44 14.36
CA GLY A 49 -1.64 -6.33 15.29
C GLY A 49 -2.03 -6.80 16.68
N ALA A 50 -2.99 -7.72 16.80
CA ALA A 50 -3.42 -8.30 18.08
C ALA A 50 -2.29 -9.07 18.77
N LEU A 51 -1.46 -9.82 18.03
CA LEU A 51 -0.28 -10.50 18.55
C LEU A 51 0.78 -9.51 19.05
N ALA A 52 1.00 -8.42 18.32
CA ALA A 52 1.93 -7.36 18.72
C ALA A 52 1.46 -6.65 20.01
N ASP A 53 0.16 -6.42 20.15
CA ASP A 53 -0.43 -5.82 21.34
C ASP A 53 -0.39 -6.77 22.56
N ARG A 54 -0.46 -8.09 22.35
CA ARG A 54 -0.44 -9.09 23.42
C ARG A 54 0.97 -9.50 23.84
N PHE A 55 1.88 -9.72 22.88
CA PHE A 55 3.19 -10.30 23.11
C PHE A 55 4.35 -9.32 22.99
N GLY A 56 4.04 -8.05 22.70
CA GLY A 56 5.01 -7.00 22.44
C GLY A 56 5.44 -6.94 20.96
N ALA A 57 5.54 -5.73 20.44
CA ALA A 57 5.84 -5.48 19.04
C ALA A 57 7.22 -5.99 18.61
N PHE A 58 8.21 -5.97 19.51
CA PHE A 58 9.58 -6.42 19.24
C PHE A 58 9.64 -7.82 18.61
N ARG A 59 8.98 -8.82 19.23
CA ARG A 59 9.01 -10.22 18.77
C ARG A 59 8.38 -10.36 17.39
N ILE A 60 7.30 -9.64 17.17
CA ILE A 60 6.56 -9.64 15.90
C ILE A 60 7.40 -8.99 14.78
N MET A 61 8.04 -7.87 15.08
CA MET A 61 8.90 -7.16 14.11
C MET A 61 10.17 -7.94 13.79
N LEU A 62 10.74 -8.65 14.78
CA LEU A 62 11.89 -9.54 14.59
C LEU A 62 11.54 -10.69 13.64
N LEU A 63 10.41 -11.36 13.88
CA LEU A 63 9.90 -12.43 13.01
C LEU A 63 9.61 -11.87 11.60
N GLY A 64 8.99 -10.69 11.51
CA GLY A 64 8.71 -10.03 10.25
C GLY A 64 9.97 -9.72 9.42
N GLY A 65 11.02 -9.19 10.07
CA GLY A 65 12.31 -8.94 9.41
C GLY A 65 12.97 -10.23 8.90
N LEU A 66 12.90 -11.30 9.68
CA LEU A 66 13.40 -12.62 9.27
C LEU A 66 12.62 -13.19 8.10
N LEU A 67 11.28 -13.18 8.16
CA LEU A 67 10.42 -13.66 7.06
C LEU A 67 10.62 -12.84 5.78
N TYR A 68 10.88 -11.53 5.90
CA TYR A 68 11.15 -10.67 4.75
C TYR A 68 12.43 -11.07 4.04
N ALA A 69 13.52 -11.24 4.80
CA ALA A 69 14.81 -11.67 4.25
C ALA A 69 14.73 -13.08 3.63
N LEU A 70 14.09 -14.04 4.32
CA LEU A 70 13.87 -15.39 3.80
C LEU A 70 12.98 -15.41 2.56
N GLY A 71 11.94 -14.55 2.51
CA GLY A 71 11.07 -14.43 1.34
C GLY A 71 11.84 -13.93 0.10
N LEU A 72 12.66 -12.89 0.24
CA LEU A 72 13.50 -12.38 -0.86
C LEU A 72 14.53 -13.41 -1.30
N ALA A 73 15.22 -14.06 -0.36
CA ALA A 73 16.17 -15.14 -0.68
C ALA A 73 15.46 -16.32 -1.36
N GLY A 74 14.28 -16.71 -0.88
CA GLY A 74 13.46 -17.74 -1.51
C GLY A 74 13.02 -17.39 -2.92
N MET A 75 12.63 -16.14 -3.19
CA MET A 75 12.36 -15.69 -4.57
C MET A 75 13.59 -15.81 -5.47
N ALA A 76 14.77 -15.47 -4.96
CA ALA A 76 16.02 -15.49 -5.73
C ALA A 76 16.43 -16.90 -6.17
N VAL A 77 16.21 -17.91 -5.33
CA VAL A 77 16.61 -19.30 -5.62
C VAL A 77 15.51 -20.16 -6.21
N SER A 78 14.31 -19.60 -6.39
CA SER A 78 13.17 -20.35 -6.92
C SER A 78 13.29 -20.56 -8.43
N SER A 79 13.22 -21.81 -8.85
CA SER A 79 13.18 -22.22 -10.26
C SER A 79 11.78 -22.56 -10.78
N ASP A 80 10.77 -22.54 -9.90
CA ASP A 80 9.38 -22.85 -10.24
C ASP A 80 8.41 -21.83 -9.65
N VAL A 81 7.23 -21.76 -10.28
CA VAL A 81 6.18 -20.79 -9.96
C VAL A 81 5.67 -20.93 -8.53
N LEU A 82 5.53 -22.16 -8.02
CA LEU A 82 4.96 -22.41 -6.69
C LEU A 82 5.89 -21.88 -5.60
N ASN A 83 7.17 -22.25 -5.65
CA ASN A 83 8.17 -21.82 -4.67
C ASN A 83 8.38 -20.30 -4.73
N PHE A 84 8.40 -19.71 -5.93
CA PHE A 84 8.45 -18.25 -6.11
C PHE A 84 7.24 -17.57 -5.48
N THR A 85 6.04 -18.12 -5.68
CA THR A 85 4.79 -17.56 -5.13
C THR A 85 4.70 -17.75 -3.61
N ILE A 86 5.17 -18.85 -3.06
CA ILE A 86 5.25 -19.04 -1.61
C ILE A 86 6.23 -18.03 -1.00
N ALA A 87 7.40 -17.87 -1.59
CA ALA A 87 8.42 -16.94 -1.07
C ALA A 87 7.96 -15.48 -1.18
N GLY A 88 7.57 -15.04 -2.37
CA GLY A 88 7.19 -13.64 -2.64
C GLY A 88 5.78 -13.30 -2.17
N GLY A 89 4.83 -14.22 -2.30
CA GLY A 89 3.43 -14.01 -1.92
C GLY A 89 3.18 -14.24 -0.43
N LEU A 90 3.46 -15.45 0.06
CA LEU A 90 3.13 -15.83 1.44
C LEU A 90 4.13 -15.25 2.45
N LEU A 91 5.44 -15.54 2.31
CA LEU A 91 6.43 -15.15 3.31
C LEU A 91 6.58 -13.63 3.38
N ILE A 92 6.73 -12.93 2.24
CA ILE A 92 6.84 -11.47 2.24
C ILE A 92 5.49 -10.84 2.64
N GLY A 93 4.35 -11.39 2.22
CA GLY A 93 3.03 -10.91 2.64
C GLY A 93 2.86 -10.94 4.15
N LEU A 94 3.22 -12.04 4.82
CA LEU A 94 3.23 -12.16 6.28
C LEU A 94 4.26 -11.21 6.91
N ALA A 95 5.46 -11.09 6.33
CA ALA A 95 6.49 -10.18 6.81
C ALA A 95 6.01 -8.73 6.84
N GLN A 96 5.28 -8.30 5.81
CA GLN A 96 4.74 -6.94 5.71
C GLN A 96 3.72 -6.62 6.81
N THR A 97 2.93 -7.60 7.28
CA THR A 97 2.02 -7.38 8.42
C THR A 97 2.77 -6.92 9.67
N ALA A 98 3.99 -7.41 9.86
CA ALA A 98 4.82 -7.19 11.04
C ALA A 98 5.78 -5.98 10.90
N THR A 99 6.20 -5.63 9.68
CA THR A 99 7.25 -4.64 9.42
C THR A 99 6.74 -3.28 8.93
N THR A 100 5.42 -3.14 8.76
CA THR A 100 4.79 -1.93 8.25
C THR A 100 4.10 -1.11 9.35
N TYR A 101 3.25 -0.17 8.95
CA TYR A 101 2.75 0.92 9.79
C TYR A 101 2.00 0.46 11.04
N SER A 102 1.13 -0.55 10.97
CA SER A 102 0.21 -0.88 12.07
C SER A 102 0.93 -1.24 13.36
N VAL A 103 1.94 -2.11 13.29
CA VAL A 103 2.73 -2.52 14.47
C VAL A 103 3.55 -1.35 15.00
N VAL A 104 4.17 -0.56 14.09
CA VAL A 104 4.96 0.62 14.48
C VAL A 104 4.07 1.69 15.11
N TYR A 105 2.87 1.92 14.59
CA TYR A 105 1.90 2.86 15.18
C TYR A 105 1.42 2.41 16.55
N GLY A 106 1.31 1.11 16.78
CA GLY A 106 1.04 0.56 18.10
C GLY A 106 2.13 0.94 19.12
N ILE A 107 3.41 0.78 18.74
CA ILE A 107 4.57 1.20 19.58
C ILE A 107 4.51 2.71 19.85
N LEU A 108 4.33 3.52 18.80
CA LEU A 108 4.27 4.98 18.93
C LEU A 108 3.08 5.42 19.81
N GLY A 109 1.93 4.75 19.65
CA GLY A 109 0.74 4.99 20.46
C GLY A 109 0.96 4.81 21.96
N ARG A 110 1.77 3.83 22.33
CA ARG A 110 2.09 3.51 23.73
C ARG A 110 3.25 4.33 24.30
N ASN A 111 4.25 4.66 23.49
CA ASN A 111 5.53 5.19 23.98
C ASN A 111 5.70 6.69 23.70
N VAL A 112 4.84 7.31 22.85
CA VAL A 112 4.93 8.74 22.53
C VAL A 112 3.80 9.50 23.23
N PRO A 113 4.09 10.66 23.89
CA PRO A 113 3.07 11.52 24.50
C PRO A 113 1.96 11.89 23.54
N ALA A 114 0.73 12.06 24.04
CA ALA A 114 -0.46 12.24 23.22
C ALA A 114 -0.38 13.46 22.28
N ASP A 115 0.23 14.54 22.73
CA ASP A 115 0.46 15.79 21.98
C ASP A 115 1.42 15.63 20.79
N LYS A 116 2.34 14.64 20.84
CA LYS A 116 3.35 14.36 19.79
C LYS A 116 3.06 13.10 18.97
N ARG A 117 2.03 12.34 19.35
CA ARG A 117 1.74 11.02 18.76
C ARG A 117 1.42 11.10 17.27
N VAL A 118 0.56 12.03 16.87
CA VAL A 118 0.16 12.23 15.46
C VAL A 118 1.35 12.66 14.61
N TRP A 119 2.20 13.53 15.14
CA TRP A 119 3.45 13.96 14.51
C TRP A 119 4.40 12.78 14.28
N ALA A 120 4.63 11.93 15.30
CA ALA A 120 5.50 10.77 15.18
C ALA A 120 4.96 9.73 14.16
N MET A 121 3.64 9.53 14.11
CA MET A 121 2.99 8.70 13.09
C MET A 121 3.16 9.28 11.69
N GLY A 122 3.07 10.62 11.54
CA GLY A 122 3.31 11.33 10.28
C GLY A 122 4.74 11.15 9.77
N ILE A 123 5.75 11.30 10.65
CA ILE A 123 7.15 11.05 10.30
C ILE A 123 7.35 9.59 9.85
N THR A 124 6.73 8.65 10.52
CA THR A 124 6.83 7.23 10.16
C THR A 124 6.22 6.96 8.78
N ALA A 125 5.10 7.60 8.45
CA ALA A 125 4.50 7.51 7.13
C ALA A 125 5.40 8.12 6.05
N ALA A 126 5.96 9.32 6.31
CA ALA A 126 6.91 9.97 5.42
C ALA A 126 8.18 9.13 5.21
N ALA A 127 8.68 8.46 6.26
CA ALA A 127 9.84 7.57 6.17
C ALA A 127 9.58 6.35 5.25
N GLY A 128 8.35 5.84 5.20
CA GLY A 128 7.96 4.79 4.25
C GLY A 128 8.00 5.27 2.81
N SER A 129 7.43 6.44 2.54
CA SER A 129 7.46 7.08 1.20
C SER A 129 8.86 7.46 0.76
N PHE A 130 9.69 7.95 1.70
CA PHE A 130 11.11 8.20 1.46
C PHE A 130 11.86 6.91 1.14
N GLY A 131 11.49 5.79 1.79
CA GLY A 131 12.00 4.46 1.47
C GLY A 131 11.75 4.08 0.02
N GLN A 132 10.54 4.32 -0.48
CA GLN A 132 10.22 4.11 -1.90
C GLN A 132 11.12 4.93 -2.82
N PHE A 133 11.26 6.23 -2.55
CA PHE A 133 12.12 7.11 -3.34
C PHE A 133 13.59 6.65 -3.38
N LEU A 134 14.12 6.20 -2.24
CA LEU A 134 15.51 5.80 -2.10
C LEU A 134 15.78 4.40 -2.68
N MET A 135 14.90 3.43 -2.38
CA MET A 135 15.16 2.02 -2.70
C MET A 135 14.96 1.70 -4.18
N ILE A 136 14.01 2.33 -4.86
CA ILE A 136 13.74 2.05 -6.28
C ILE A 136 14.97 2.28 -7.17
N PRO A 137 15.70 3.42 -7.11
CA PRO A 137 16.96 3.57 -7.85
C PRO A 137 18.03 2.56 -7.42
N ALA A 138 18.11 2.23 -6.13
CA ALA A 138 19.06 1.23 -5.64
C ALA A 138 18.74 -0.17 -6.20
N GLU A 139 17.47 -0.57 -6.21
CA GLU A 139 17.02 -1.84 -6.79
C GLU A 139 17.31 -1.91 -8.29
N GLN A 140 17.08 -0.82 -9.03
CA GLN A 140 17.42 -0.75 -10.44
C GLN A 140 18.94 -0.90 -10.66
N ALA A 141 19.76 -0.27 -9.82
CA ALA A 141 21.22 -0.40 -9.90
C ALA A 141 21.69 -1.82 -9.60
N LEU A 142 21.10 -2.48 -8.59
CA LEU A 142 21.37 -3.88 -8.29
C LEU A 142 20.95 -4.79 -9.44
N LEU A 143 19.74 -4.61 -9.95
CA LEU A 143 19.17 -5.40 -11.05
C LEU A 143 20.00 -5.29 -12.33
N SER A 144 20.42 -4.07 -12.69
CA SER A 144 21.21 -3.83 -13.91
C SER A 144 22.64 -4.36 -13.83
N ARG A 145 23.22 -4.44 -12.62
CA ARG A 145 24.60 -4.84 -12.40
C ARG A 145 24.77 -6.32 -12.13
N PHE A 146 23.83 -6.94 -11.44
CA PHE A 146 23.95 -8.30 -10.93
C PHE A 146 22.90 -9.28 -11.48
N GLY A 147 21.88 -8.78 -12.21
CA GLY A 147 20.74 -9.59 -12.64
C GLY A 147 19.69 -9.79 -11.54
N PRO A 148 18.54 -10.42 -11.87
CA PRO A 148 17.40 -10.47 -10.96
C PRO A 148 17.61 -11.33 -9.72
N GLN A 149 18.28 -12.50 -9.83
CA GLN A 149 18.50 -13.41 -8.70
C GLN A 149 19.45 -12.80 -7.68
N ASP A 150 20.63 -12.35 -8.12
CA ASP A 150 21.63 -11.76 -7.23
C ASP A 150 21.13 -10.44 -6.62
N ALA A 151 20.38 -9.65 -7.40
CA ALA A 151 19.73 -8.45 -6.87
C ALA A 151 18.75 -8.78 -5.74
N LEU A 152 17.92 -9.83 -5.86
CA LEU A 152 17.03 -10.30 -4.79
C LEU A 152 17.81 -10.81 -3.56
N LEU A 153 18.93 -11.51 -3.75
CA LEU A 153 19.80 -11.94 -2.64
C LEU A 153 20.41 -10.74 -1.90
N LEU A 154 20.88 -9.73 -2.62
CA LEU A 154 21.40 -8.50 -2.03
C LEU A 154 20.30 -7.73 -1.29
N LEU A 155 19.09 -7.69 -1.84
CA LEU A 155 17.93 -7.12 -1.15
C LEU A 155 17.56 -7.92 0.11
N ALA A 156 17.73 -9.26 0.11
CA ALA A 156 17.55 -10.09 1.31
C ALA A 156 18.56 -9.71 2.40
N ILE A 157 19.82 -9.46 2.03
CA ILE A 157 20.84 -8.95 2.97
C ILE A 157 20.44 -7.58 3.49
N ILE A 158 20.03 -6.66 2.64
CA ILE A 158 19.54 -5.33 3.06
C ILE A 158 18.31 -5.46 3.97
N ALA A 159 17.35 -6.32 3.63
CA ALA A 159 16.18 -6.57 4.47
C ALA A 159 16.55 -7.15 5.84
N SER A 160 17.63 -7.93 5.96
CA SER A 160 18.10 -8.48 7.23
C SER A 160 18.49 -7.41 8.26
N PHE A 161 18.81 -6.17 7.83
CA PHE A 161 19.00 -5.03 8.73
C PHE A 161 17.74 -4.65 9.50
N MET A 162 16.56 -5.11 9.10
CA MET A 162 15.34 -4.98 9.90
C MET A 162 15.40 -5.78 11.19
N ILE A 163 16.21 -6.86 11.25
CA ILE A 163 16.38 -7.70 12.45
C ILE A 163 17.07 -6.91 13.58
N PRO A 164 18.29 -6.34 13.41
CA PRO A 164 18.89 -5.50 14.45
C PRO A 164 18.08 -4.22 14.72
N ALA A 165 17.40 -3.65 13.71
CA ALA A 165 16.52 -2.50 13.93
C ALA A 165 15.33 -2.81 14.85
N ALA A 166 14.82 -4.05 14.87
CA ALA A 166 13.78 -4.46 15.81
C ALA A 166 14.24 -4.37 17.27
N PHE A 167 15.52 -4.66 17.57
CA PHE A 167 16.05 -4.57 18.94
C PHE A 167 16.04 -3.14 19.48
N LEU A 168 16.19 -2.13 18.62
CA LEU A 168 16.08 -0.72 19.00
C LEU A 168 14.66 -0.30 19.39
N LEU A 169 13.66 -1.08 18.96
CA LEU A 169 12.24 -0.83 19.21
C LEU A 169 11.69 -1.72 20.36
N ARG A 170 12.58 -2.35 21.14
CA ARG A 170 12.19 -3.19 22.26
C ARG A 170 11.60 -2.33 23.38
N GLU A 171 10.33 -2.55 23.69
CA GLU A 171 9.62 -1.86 24.77
C GLU A 171 10.08 -2.44 26.12
N LYS A 172 10.63 -1.58 27.01
CA LYS A 172 11.20 -2.01 28.32
C LYS A 172 10.13 -2.44 29.33
N ASN A 173 8.95 -1.80 29.29
CA ASN A 173 7.87 -2.01 30.25
C ASN A 173 6.54 -2.23 29.49
N PHE A 174 6.48 -3.31 28.69
CA PHE A 174 5.25 -3.65 28.00
C PHE A 174 4.25 -4.27 29.01
N VAL A 175 3.15 -3.56 29.29
CA VAL A 175 2.04 -4.03 30.10
C VAL A 175 0.78 -4.04 29.25
N TYR A 176 0.16 -5.20 29.12
CA TYR A 176 -1.15 -5.32 28.49
C TYR A 176 -2.22 -4.78 29.45
N THR A 177 -2.84 -3.64 29.12
CA THR A 177 -3.96 -3.09 29.89
C THR A 177 -5.27 -3.42 29.19
N ASN A 178 -6.11 -4.21 29.88
CA ASN A 178 -7.48 -4.50 29.45
C ASN A 178 -8.40 -3.53 30.19
N THR A 179 -8.84 -2.48 29.53
CA THR A 179 -9.86 -1.57 30.09
C THR A 179 -11.24 -2.02 29.61
N ALA A 180 -12.07 -2.46 30.52
CA ALA A 180 -13.47 -2.75 30.27
C ALA A 180 -14.22 -1.43 29.97
N ASP A 181 -14.75 -1.30 28.78
CA ASP A 181 -15.54 -0.15 28.36
C ASP A 181 -16.84 -0.64 27.69
N ASP A 182 -17.91 0.12 27.75
CA ASP A 182 -19.30 -0.32 27.51
C ASP A 182 -19.62 -0.80 26.10
N GLN A 183 -18.90 -0.31 25.05
CA GLN A 183 -19.12 -0.77 23.66
C GLN A 183 -18.29 -2.01 23.34
N THR A 184 -18.93 -3.08 22.84
CA THR A 184 -18.26 -4.31 22.41
C THR A 184 -17.72 -4.22 20.97
N ILE A 185 -16.74 -5.05 20.63
CA ILE A 185 -16.20 -5.19 19.25
C ILE A 185 -17.34 -5.54 18.26
N ARG A 186 -18.26 -6.42 18.66
CA ARG A 186 -19.39 -6.85 17.82
C ARG A 186 -20.33 -5.69 17.51
N GLN A 187 -20.62 -4.85 18.48
CA GLN A 187 -21.44 -3.64 18.30
C GLN A 187 -20.73 -2.67 17.37
N ALA A 188 -19.44 -2.38 17.58
CA ALA A 188 -18.68 -1.48 16.72
C ALA A 188 -18.62 -1.95 15.27
N LEU A 189 -18.43 -3.26 15.03
CA LEU A 189 -18.46 -3.84 13.69
C LEU A 189 -19.86 -3.74 13.06
N HIS A 190 -20.91 -4.05 13.81
CA HIS A 190 -22.28 -3.94 13.33
C HIS A 190 -22.65 -2.49 12.96
N GLU A 191 -22.32 -1.53 13.82
CA GLU A 191 -22.53 -0.09 13.56
C GLU A 191 -21.81 0.34 12.27
N ALA A 192 -20.54 -0.05 12.12
CA ALA A 192 -19.74 0.33 10.96
C ALA A 192 -20.28 -0.31 9.67
N THR A 193 -20.49 -1.62 9.66
CA THR A 193 -20.93 -2.33 8.45
C THR A 193 -22.36 -2.00 8.04
N SER A 194 -23.21 -1.52 8.98
CA SER A 194 -24.56 -1.05 8.70
C SER A 194 -24.58 0.39 8.19
N ASN A 195 -23.51 1.18 8.43
CA ASN A 195 -23.45 2.59 8.04
C ASN A 195 -23.11 2.74 6.54
N PRO A 196 -23.98 3.42 5.74
CA PRO A 196 -23.72 3.61 4.31
C PRO A 196 -22.41 4.35 4.02
N SER A 197 -22.05 5.37 4.82
CA SER A 197 -20.81 6.12 4.63
C SER A 197 -19.57 5.24 4.78
N TYR A 198 -19.58 4.30 5.74
CA TYR A 198 -18.51 3.34 5.93
C TYR A 198 -18.37 2.39 4.73
N ARG A 199 -19.50 1.93 4.18
CA ARG A 199 -19.51 1.08 2.98
C ARG A 199 -18.96 1.82 1.76
N TYR A 200 -19.36 3.09 1.56
CA TYR A 200 -18.83 3.92 0.47
C TYR A 200 -17.31 4.15 0.61
N LEU A 201 -16.83 4.45 1.81
CA LEU A 201 -15.40 4.59 2.07
C LEU A 201 -14.64 3.28 1.79
N THR A 202 -15.21 2.15 2.21
CA THR A 202 -14.62 0.82 1.99
C THR A 202 -14.49 0.50 0.50
N LEU A 203 -15.53 0.77 -0.30
CA LEU A 203 -15.52 0.59 -1.75
C LEU A 203 -14.54 1.57 -2.43
N GLY A 204 -14.53 2.84 -2.02
CA GLY A 204 -13.55 3.81 -2.52
C GLY A 204 -12.11 3.38 -2.24
N TYR A 205 -11.87 2.82 -1.07
CA TYR A 205 -10.53 2.37 -0.69
C TYR A 205 -10.08 1.09 -1.41
N PHE A 206 -11.01 0.21 -1.79
CA PHE A 206 -10.75 -0.88 -2.73
C PHE A 206 -10.21 -0.34 -4.05
N VAL A 207 -10.85 0.70 -4.62
CA VAL A 207 -10.39 1.33 -5.87
C VAL A 207 -8.99 1.93 -5.71
N CYS A 208 -8.70 2.53 -4.55
CA CYS A 208 -7.34 3.02 -4.25
C CYS A 208 -6.32 1.89 -4.38
N GLY A 209 -6.57 0.75 -3.74
CA GLY A 209 -5.69 -0.42 -3.81
C GLY A 209 -5.48 -0.91 -5.23
N PHE A 210 -6.55 -1.02 -6.00
CA PHE A 210 -6.50 -1.43 -7.40
C PHE A 210 -5.55 -0.54 -8.22
N GLN A 211 -5.78 0.77 -8.22
CA GLN A 211 -5.01 1.71 -9.03
C GLN A 211 -3.54 1.78 -8.62
N VAL A 212 -3.29 1.84 -7.31
CA VAL A 212 -1.93 1.97 -6.75
C VAL A 212 -1.10 0.74 -7.11
N VAL A 213 -1.60 -0.46 -6.87
CA VAL A 213 -0.79 -1.67 -7.08
C VAL A 213 -0.73 -2.06 -8.55
N PHE A 214 -1.79 -1.83 -9.34
CA PHE A 214 -1.71 -1.98 -10.79
C PHE A 214 -0.58 -1.12 -11.37
N ILE A 215 -0.54 0.17 -11.06
CA ILE A 215 0.50 1.07 -11.58
C ILE A 215 1.89 0.67 -11.04
N ALA A 216 2.02 0.38 -9.75
CA ALA A 216 3.30 0.00 -9.16
C ALA A 216 3.93 -1.24 -9.80
N VAL A 217 3.11 -2.23 -10.17
CA VAL A 217 3.57 -3.51 -10.72
C VAL A 217 3.75 -3.47 -12.23
N HIS A 218 2.86 -2.74 -12.93
CA HIS A 218 2.78 -2.84 -14.38
C HIS A 218 3.27 -1.60 -15.15
N LEU A 219 3.62 -0.49 -14.49
CA LEU A 219 4.12 0.70 -15.19
C LEU A 219 5.42 0.43 -15.94
N ALA A 220 6.40 -0.23 -15.32
CA ALA A 220 7.68 -0.55 -15.96
C ALA A 220 7.50 -1.48 -17.17
N PRO A 221 6.78 -2.61 -17.08
CA PRO A 221 6.44 -3.44 -18.24
C PRO A 221 5.69 -2.67 -19.33
N TYR A 222 4.71 -1.85 -18.94
CA TYR A 222 3.94 -1.03 -19.90
C TYR A 222 4.83 -0.08 -20.70
N LEU A 223 5.73 0.65 -20.04
CA LEU A 223 6.66 1.56 -20.72
C LEU A 223 7.60 0.82 -21.66
N LYS A 224 8.03 -0.40 -21.28
CA LYS A 224 8.84 -1.26 -22.14
C LYS A 224 8.09 -1.66 -23.41
N ASP A 225 6.81 -2.04 -23.32
CA ASP A 225 5.99 -2.38 -24.48
C ASP A 225 5.76 -1.15 -25.38
N MET A 226 5.46 0.00 -24.77
CA MET A 226 5.26 1.26 -25.48
C MET A 226 6.52 1.76 -26.18
N SER A 227 7.70 1.26 -25.84
CA SER A 227 8.97 1.63 -26.49
C SER A 227 9.04 1.22 -27.97
N GLN A 228 8.20 0.31 -28.43
CA GLN A 228 8.07 -0.01 -29.84
C GLN A 228 7.55 1.20 -30.64
N THR A 229 6.62 1.95 -30.07
CA THR A 229 6.04 3.16 -30.70
C THR A 229 6.78 4.43 -30.25
N TYR A 230 7.21 4.48 -28.99
CA TYR A 230 7.89 5.61 -28.36
C TYR A 230 9.25 5.19 -27.78
N PRO A 231 10.32 5.07 -28.60
CA PRO A 231 11.61 4.50 -28.17
C PRO A 231 12.21 5.20 -26.94
N ALA A 232 11.95 6.49 -26.76
CA ALA A 232 12.50 7.29 -25.65
C ALA A 232 12.02 6.85 -24.27
N VAL A 233 10.88 6.13 -24.14
CA VAL A 233 10.35 5.72 -22.83
C VAL A 233 10.76 4.30 -22.42
N GLY A 234 11.39 3.51 -23.30
CA GLY A 234 11.72 2.10 -23.07
C GLY A 234 12.92 1.86 -22.16
N SER A 235 13.66 2.91 -21.80
CA SER A 235 14.82 2.78 -20.91
C SER A 235 14.38 2.41 -19.49
N PRO A 236 15.02 1.43 -18.83
CA PRO A 236 14.79 1.12 -17.42
C PRO A 236 14.93 2.33 -16.49
N ALA A 237 15.81 3.28 -16.84
CA ALA A 237 15.98 4.52 -16.08
C ALA A 237 14.70 5.37 -16.05
N ILE A 238 13.92 5.39 -17.14
CA ILE A 238 12.64 6.12 -17.19
C ILE A 238 11.63 5.52 -16.21
N ALA A 239 11.46 4.20 -16.23
CA ALA A 239 10.56 3.50 -15.33
C ALA A 239 10.99 3.66 -13.86
N THR A 240 12.29 3.55 -13.59
CA THR A 240 12.86 3.74 -12.25
C THR A 240 12.61 5.16 -11.72
N THR A 241 12.90 6.17 -12.55
CA THR A 241 12.67 7.57 -12.18
C THR A 241 11.17 7.84 -11.98
N ALA A 242 10.31 7.29 -12.83
CA ALA A 242 8.86 7.42 -12.72
C ALA A 242 8.35 6.88 -11.38
N LEU A 243 8.73 5.66 -11.01
CA LEU A 243 8.34 5.03 -9.74
C LEU A 243 8.93 5.76 -8.53
N ALA A 244 10.18 6.25 -8.62
CA ALA A 244 10.80 7.06 -7.56
C ALA A 244 10.09 8.40 -7.38
N LEU A 245 9.68 9.07 -8.47
CA LEU A 245 8.90 10.30 -8.43
C LEU A 245 7.54 10.10 -7.77
N ILE A 246 6.86 8.96 -8.02
CA ILE A 246 5.64 8.61 -7.29
C ILE A 246 5.92 8.63 -5.78
N GLY A 247 6.99 7.99 -5.31
CA GLY A 247 7.37 8.00 -3.89
C GLY A 247 7.66 9.39 -3.35
N LEU A 248 8.42 10.18 -4.07
CA LEU A 248 8.77 11.55 -3.67
C LEU A 248 7.52 12.44 -3.54
N PHE A 249 6.69 12.49 -4.58
CA PHE A 249 5.50 13.33 -4.57
C PHE A 249 4.42 12.82 -3.61
N ASN A 250 4.42 11.53 -3.25
CA ASN A 250 3.55 10.98 -2.23
C ASN A 250 3.79 11.58 -0.84
N VAL A 251 5.04 11.93 -0.50
CA VAL A 251 5.35 12.65 0.75
C VAL A 251 4.58 13.97 0.81
N PHE A 252 4.68 14.77 -0.25
CA PHE A 252 4.00 16.08 -0.32
C PHE A 252 2.47 15.92 -0.36
N GLY A 253 1.97 15.00 -1.18
CA GLY A 253 0.54 14.76 -1.32
C GLY A 253 -0.12 14.34 -0.01
N THR A 254 0.47 13.38 0.70
CA THR A 254 -0.04 12.91 2.00
C THR A 254 0.00 14.02 3.06
N TYR A 255 1.05 14.83 3.09
CA TYR A 255 1.16 15.99 3.97
C TYR A 255 0.07 17.02 3.68
N CYS A 256 -0.10 17.40 2.41
CA CYS A 256 -1.16 18.33 1.99
C CYS A 256 -2.56 17.79 2.31
N ALA A 257 -2.82 16.50 2.06
CA ALA A 257 -4.09 15.87 2.40
C ALA A 257 -4.39 15.93 3.91
N GLY A 258 -3.38 15.76 4.75
CA GLY A 258 -3.50 15.93 6.20
C GLY A 258 -3.92 17.35 6.60
N ILE A 259 -3.29 18.38 6.02
CA ILE A 259 -3.62 19.80 6.28
C ILE A 259 -5.01 20.15 5.75
N PHE A 260 -5.28 19.83 4.48
CA PHE A 260 -6.55 20.18 3.85
C PHE A 260 -7.72 19.40 4.46
N GLY A 261 -7.51 18.15 4.91
CA GLY A 261 -8.50 17.36 5.61
C GLY A 261 -8.94 17.93 6.96
N GLN A 262 -8.16 18.85 7.55
CA GLN A 262 -8.58 19.60 8.73
C GLN A 262 -9.47 20.82 8.41
N ARG A 263 -9.35 21.37 7.20
CA ARG A 263 -10.01 22.63 6.80
C ARG A 263 -11.23 22.41 5.91
N PHE A 264 -11.25 21.36 5.12
CA PHE A 264 -12.28 21.08 4.14
C PHE A 264 -12.97 19.74 4.40
N PRO A 265 -14.24 19.54 3.97
CA PRO A 265 -14.91 18.25 4.05
C PRO A 265 -14.10 17.19 3.30
N LYS A 266 -13.72 16.14 4.04
CA LYS A 266 -12.81 15.09 3.56
C LYS A 266 -13.37 14.29 2.39
N ARG A 267 -14.73 14.15 2.33
CA ARG A 267 -15.44 13.49 1.21
C ARG A 267 -15.16 14.16 -0.14
N TYR A 268 -15.13 15.50 -0.19
CA TYR A 268 -14.86 16.23 -1.43
C TYR A 268 -13.38 16.11 -1.81
N LEU A 269 -12.47 16.11 -0.83
CA LEU A 269 -11.04 15.87 -1.08
C LEU A 269 -10.82 14.46 -1.62
N LEU A 270 -11.47 13.42 -1.04
CA LEU A 270 -11.40 12.05 -1.54
C LEU A 270 -11.93 11.95 -2.97
N SER A 271 -13.12 12.52 -3.25
CA SER A 271 -13.69 12.54 -4.60
C SER A 271 -12.78 13.26 -5.58
N GLY A 272 -12.20 14.39 -5.19
CA GLY A 272 -11.23 15.14 -5.99
C GLY A 272 -9.95 14.36 -6.27
N ILE A 273 -9.43 13.59 -5.31
CA ILE A 273 -8.26 12.72 -5.52
C ILE A 273 -8.58 11.64 -6.55
N TYR A 274 -9.70 10.93 -6.44
CA TYR A 274 -10.07 9.89 -7.41
C TYR A 274 -10.33 10.44 -8.80
N LEU A 275 -11.00 11.60 -8.90
CA LEU A 275 -11.19 12.30 -10.17
C LEU A 275 -9.84 12.73 -10.78
N GLY A 276 -8.97 13.32 -9.97
CA GLY A 276 -7.63 13.72 -10.40
C GLY A 276 -6.79 12.56 -10.93
N ARG A 277 -6.86 11.38 -10.28
CA ARG A 277 -6.21 10.16 -10.79
C ARG A 277 -6.79 9.72 -12.12
N SER A 278 -8.13 9.76 -12.27
CA SER A 278 -8.79 9.42 -13.54
C SER A 278 -8.38 10.36 -14.65
N ILE A 279 -8.31 11.65 -14.39
CA ILE A 279 -7.83 12.67 -15.36
C ILE A 279 -6.36 12.40 -15.72
N ALA A 280 -5.52 12.10 -14.74
CA ALA A 280 -4.10 11.79 -14.99
C ALA A 280 -3.95 10.54 -15.87
N ILE A 281 -4.76 9.49 -15.63
CA ILE A 281 -4.78 8.27 -16.45
C ILE A 281 -5.22 8.59 -17.88
N ILE A 282 -6.31 9.36 -18.08
CA ILE A 282 -6.77 9.79 -19.42
C ILE A 282 -5.63 10.52 -20.13
N ALA A 283 -5.06 11.53 -19.50
CA ALA A 283 -3.98 12.32 -20.09
C ALA A 283 -2.78 11.44 -20.47
N PHE A 284 -2.41 10.50 -19.60
CA PHE A 284 -1.30 9.57 -19.85
C PHE A 284 -1.54 8.63 -21.02
N LEU A 285 -2.77 8.19 -21.25
CA LEU A 285 -3.12 7.28 -22.34
C LEU A 285 -3.29 8.01 -23.70
N TRP A 286 -3.67 9.28 -23.69
CA TRP A 286 -4.02 10.02 -24.92
C TRP A 286 -2.91 10.94 -25.40
N ILE A 287 -2.02 11.40 -24.52
CA ILE A 287 -0.89 12.26 -24.90
C ILE A 287 0.27 11.36 -25.39
N PRO A 288 0.95 11.71 -26.50
CA PRO A 288 2.12 10.97 -26.93
C PRO A 288 3.15 10.81 -25.83
N LEU A 289 3.62 9.58 -25.63
CA LEU A 289 4.54 9.26 -24.53
C LEU A 289 5.94 9.83 -24.80
N SER A 290 6.46 10.50 -23.82
CA SER A 290 7.82 11.00 -23.73
C SER A 290 8.32 10.87 -22.29
N PRO A 291 9.62 10.95 -22.02
CA PRO A 291 10.12 10.97 -20.62
C PRO A 291 9.44 12.04 -19.78
N ILE A 292 9.17 13.22 -20.34
CA ILE A 292 8.51 14.33 -19.64
C ILE A 292 7.07 13.98 -19.28
N THR A 293 6.29 13.43 -20.22
CA THR A 293 4.89 13.05 -19.94
C THR A 293 4.79 11.93 -18.92
N VAL A 294 5.72 10.96 -18.95
CA VAL A 294 5.83 9.90 -17.92
C VAL A 294 6.15 10.50 -16.55
N TYR A 295 7.09 11.45 -16.47
CA TYR A 295 7.47 12.08 -15.20
C TYR A 295 6.36 12.98 -14.63
N ILE A 296 5.65 13.73 -15.48
CA ILE A 296 4.49 14.52 -15.06
C ILE A 296 3.38 13.60 -14.54
N PHE A 297 3.06 12.54 -15.26
CA PHE A 297 2.10 11.53 -14.80
C PHE A 297 2.50 10.97 -13.42
N SER A 298 3.77 10.59 -13.28
CA SER A 298 4.28 10.01 -12.03
C SER A 298 4.24 11.00 -10.87
N ALA A 299 4.56 12.27 -11.11
CA ALA A 299 4.49 13.33 -10.10
C ALA A 299 3.04 13.57 -9.65
N VAL A 300 2.10 13.68 -10.59
CA VAL A 300 0.67 13.89 -10.31
C VAL A 300 0.10 12.66 -9.58
N MET A 301 0.34 11.46 -10.12
CA MET A 301 -0.11 10.23 -9.47
C MET A 301 0.51 10.08 -8.08
N GLY A 302 1.80 10.39 -7.93
CA GLY A 302 2.49 10.36 -6.64
C GLY A 302 1.85 11.30 -5.63
N PHE A 303 1.57 12.54 -6.01
CA PHE A 303 0.89 13.51 -5.14
C PHE A 303 -0.49 13.00 -4.67
N LEU A 304 -1.22 12.29 -5.54
CA LEU A 304 -2.52 11.72 -5.24
C LEU A 304 -2.44 10.31 -4.62
N TRP A 305 -1.25 9.68 -4.54
CA TRP A 305 -1.04 8.24 -4.30
C TRP A 305 -1.69 7.70 -3.04
N LEU A 306 -1.17 8.07 -1.88
CA LEU A 306 -1.71 7.66 -0.58
C LEU A 306 -2.37 8.83 0.17
N SER A 307 -2.66 9.92 -0.52
CA SER A 307 -3.37 11.08 0.03
C SER A 307 -4.78 10.75 0.54
N THR A 308 -5.33 9.61 0.10
CA THR A 308 -6.59 9.07 0.60
C THR A 308 -6.51 8.54 2.05
N ILE A 309 -5.33 8.14 2.55
CA ILE A 309 -5.18 7.50 3.87
C ILE A 309 -5.61 8.42 5.01
N PRO A 310 -5.03 9.63 5.18
CA PRO A 310 -5.39 10.50 6.30
C PRO A 310 -6.85 10.94 6.24
N LEU A 311 -7.40 11.12 5.04
CA LEU A 311 -8.78 11.53 4.85
C LEU A 311 -9.76 10.42 5.22
N THR A 312 -9.53 9.19 4.75
CA THR A 312 -10.37 8.02 5.07
C THR A 312 -10.37 7.74 6.56
N ASN A 313 -9.19 7.66 7.20
CA ASN A 313 -9.09 7.42 8.64
C ASN A 313 -9.69 8.59 9.44
N GLY A 314 -9.55 9.82 8.96
CA GLY A 314 -10.16 11.00 9.56
C GLY A 314 -11.68 10.95 9.55
N ILE A 315 -12.30 10.47 8.46
CA ILE A 315 -13.78 10.28 8.40
C ILE A 315 -14.21 9.16 9.35
N VAL A 316 -13.50 8.04 9.37
CA VAL A 316 -13.80 6.92 10.28
C VAL A 316 -13.74 7.37 11.74
N ALA A 317 -12.68 8.09 12.12
CA ALA A 317 -12.54 8.65 13.46
C ALA A 317 -13.66 9.65 13.82
N GLN A 318 -14.10 10.44 12.85
CA GLN A 318 -15.15 11.43 13.03
C GLN A 318 -16.55 10.79 13.19
N ILE A 319 -16.85 9.74 12.45
CA ILE A 319 -18.14 9.03 12.50
C ILE A 319 -18.22 8.12 13.72
N PHE A 320 -17.21 7.29 13.96
CA PHE A 320 -17.27 6.17 14.93
C PHE A 320 -16.48 6.43 16.21
N GLY A 321 -15.72 7.54 16.28
CA GLY A 321 -14.83 7.82 17.40
C GLY A 321 -13.52 7.03 17.30
N VAL A 322 -12.68 7.15 18.35
CA VAL A 322 -11.30 6.61 18.33
C VAL A 322 -11.15 5.24 18.99
N LYS A 323 -12.15 4.77 19.75
CA LYS A 323 -12.08 3.54 20.55
C LYS A 323 -11.71 2.30 19.72
N TYR A 324 -12.38 2.07 18.60
CA TYR A 324 -12.14 0.96 17.69
C TYR A 324 -11.58 1.42 16.34
N LEU A 325 -10.94 2.59 16.31
CA LEU A 325 -10.43 3.18 15.06
C LEU A 325 -9.46 2.24 14.33
N SER A 326 -8.52 1.61 15.04
CA SER A 326 -7.54 0.72 14.43
C SER A 326 -8.20 -0.50 13.78
N MET A 327 -9.20 -1.09 14.44
CA MET A 327 -9.94 -2.24 13.91
C MET A 327 -10.77 -1.85 12.67
N LEU A 328 -11.53 -0.74 12.76
CA LEU A 328 -12.38 -0.28 11.65
C LEU A 328 -11.54 0.18 10.45
N SER A 329 -10.44 0.89 10.69
CA SER A 329 -9.47 1.25 9.66
C SER A 329 -8.79 0.00 9.06
N GLY A 330 -8.53 -1.01 9.86
CA GLY A 330 -7.98 -2.29 9.42
C GLY A 330 -8.93 -3.04 8.46
N LEU A 331 -10.24 -2.99 8.71
CA LEU A 331 -11.23 -3.59 7.83
C LEU A 331 -11.33 -2.86 6.48
N ILE A 332 -11.30 -1.52 6.49
CA ILE A 332 -11.20 -0.72 5.26
C ILE A 332 -9.88 -1.03 4.53
N PHE A 333 -8.78 -1.17 5.26
CA PHE A 333 -7.49 -1.54 4.68
C PHE A 333 -7.52 -2.95 4.05
N PHE A 334 -8.25 -3.89 4.61
CA PHE A 334 -8.45 -5.19 3.96
C PHE A 334 -9.13 -5.06 2.60
N ALA A 335 -10.16 -4.20 2.47
CA ALA A 335 -10.76 -3.91 1.18
C ALA A 335 -9.77 -3.27 0.18
N HIS A 336 -8.88 -2.38 0.66
CA HIS A 336 -7.78 -1.85 -0.16
C HIS A 336 -6.88 -2.99 -0.66
N GLN A 337 -6.57 -3.96 0.17
CA GLN A 337 -5.71 -5.08 -0.22
C GLN A 337 -6.42 -6.06 -1.18
N LEU A 338 -7.74 -6.22 -1.09
CA LEU A 338 -8.54 -6.91 -2.13
C LEU A 338 -8.47 -6.16 -3.47
N GLY A 339 -8.56 -4.84 -3.45
CA GLY A 339 -8.33 -4.00 -4.63
C GLY A 339 -6.92 -4.14 -5.17
N SER A 340 -5.92 -4.15 -4.30
CA SER A 340 -4.50 -4.35 -4.63
C SER A 340 -4.27 -5.71 -5.30
N PHE A 341 -4.87 -6.77 -4.75
CA PHE A 341 -4.89 -8.10 -5.35
C PHE A 341 -5.45 -8.04 -6.77
N SER A 342 -6.65 -7.46 -6.92
CA SER A 342 -7.33 -7.38 -8.22
C SER A 342 -6.52 -6.57 -9.23
N GLY A 343 -5.93 -5.44 -8.83
CA GLY A 343 -5.15 -4.58 -9.71
C GLY A 343 -3.86 -5.23 -10.19
N ALA A 344 -3.12 -5.89 -9.30
CA ALA A 344 -1.93 -6.64 -9.64
C ALA A 344 -2.28 -7.82 -10.57
N PHE A 345 -3.20 -8.68 -10.14
CA PHE A 345 -3.53 -9.91 -10.85
C PHE A 345 -4.13 -9.63 -12.23
N LEU A 346 -5.17 -8.78 -12.31
CA LEU A 346 -5.81 -8.47 -13.58
C LEU A 346 -4.86 -7.80 -14.56
N GLY A 347 -3.92 -6.99 -14.07
CA GLY A 347 -2.88 -6.38 -14.91
C GLY A 347 -2.06 -7.41 -15.68
N GLY A 348 -1.61 -8.46 -15.02
CA GLY A 348 -0.85 -9.53 -15.66
C GLY A 348 -1.72 -10.49 -16.47
N TYR A 349 -2.81 -10.97 -15.87
CA TYR A 349 -3.72 -11.94 -16.50
C TYR A 349 -4.34 -11.44 -17.81
N LEU A 350 -4.88 -10.22 -17.80
CA LEU A 350 -5.46 -9.64 -19.01
C LEU A 350 -4.38 -9.31 -20.06
N TYR A 351 -3.18 -8.96 -19.63
CA TYR A 351 -2.07 -8.81 -20.57
C TYR A 351 -1.72 -10.14 -21.25
N ASP A 352 -1.61 -11.22 -20.50
CA ASP A 352 -1.28 -12.55 -21.06
C ASP A 352 -2.37 -13.04 -22.04
N LEU A 353 -3.63 -12.63 -21.83
CA LEU A 353 -4.75 -12.95 -22.74
C LEU A 353 -4.82 -12.07 -23.99
N THR A 354 -4.52 -10.78 -23.87
CA THR A 354 -4.80 -9.79 -24.92
C THR A 354 -3.57 -9.19 -25.59
N GLY A 355 -2.39 -9.41 -25.01
CA GLY A 355 -1.13 -8.77 -25.42
C GLY A 355 -1.09 -7.26 -25.13
N SER A 356 -2.03 -6.71 -24.33
CA SER A 356 -2.16 -5.28 -24.11
C SER A 356 -2.64 -4.93 -22.69
N TYR A 357 -2.16 -3.79 -22.18
CA TYR A 357 -2.66 -3.21 -20.93
C TYR A 357 -3.93 -2.35 -21.09
N SER A 358 -4.42 -2.13 -22.32
CA SER A 358 -5.54 -1.20 -22.60
C SER A 358 -6.79 -1.51 -21.79
N VAL A 359 -7.15 -2.79 -21.67
CA VAL A 359 -8.34 -3.21 -20.90
C VAL A 359 -8.22 -2.82 -19.43
N VAL A 360 -7.07 -3.10 -18.82
CA VAL A 360 -6.86 -2.82 -17.39
C VAL A 360 -6.75 -1.32 -17.10
N TRP A 361 -6.15 -0.54 -18.01
CA TRP A 361 -6.14 0.92 -17.89
C TRP A 361 -7.56 1.49 -17.90
N ASN A 362 -8.44 0.99 -18.80
CA ASN A 362 -9.84 1.40 -18.87
C ASN A 362 -10.62 1.00 -17.61
N ILE A 363 -10.34 -0.19 -17.04
CA ILE A 363 -10.92 -0.61 -15.75
C ILE A 363 -10.45 0.35 -14.64
N ALA A 364 -9.16 0.66 -14.56
CA ALA A 364 -8.61 1.57 -13.56
C ALA A 364 -9.22 2.98 -13.66
N LEU A 365 -9.44 3.46 -14.89
CA LEU A 365 -10.13 4.72 -15.17
C LEU A 365 -11.58 4.69 -14.67
N GLY A 366 -12.35 3.70 -15.10
CA GLY A 366 -13.76 3.56 -14.72
C GLY A 366 -13.97 3.43 -13.21
N LEU A 367 -13.13 2.64 -12.54
CA LEU A 367 -13.12 2.52 -11.09
C LEU A 367 -12.80 3.85 -10.41
N GLY A 368 -11.87 4.65 -10.93
CA GLY A 368 -11.55 5.97 -10.39
C GLY A 368 -12.74 6.94 -10.47
N VAL A 369 -13.45 6.97 -11.60
CA VAL A 369 -14.69 7.75 -11.74
C VAL A 369 -15.77 7.26 -10.77
N LEU A 370 -15.95 5.94 -10.67
CA LEU A 370 -16.88 5.34 -9.71
C LEU A 370 -16.52 5.74 -8.27
N ALA A 371 -15.24 5.65 -7.88
CA ALA A 371 -14.80 6.05 -6.54
C ALA A 371 -15.02 7.54 -6.25
N CYS A 372 -14.83 8.40 -7.25
CA CYS A 372 -15.20 9.82 -7.13
C CYS A 372 -16.69 9.97 -6.77
N LEU A 373 -17.57 9.29 -7.51
CA LEU A 373 -19.02 9.41 -7.32
C LEU A 373 -19.51 8.82 -5.98
N ILE A 374 -19.01 7.65 -5.59
CA ILE A 374 -19.45 7.01 -4.34
C ILE A 374 -18.93 7.67 -3.08
N ASN A 375 -17.88 8.50 -3.14
CA ASN A 375 -17.42 9.25 -1.98
C ASN A 375 -18.24 10.56 -1.76
N LEU A 376 -18.93 11.10 -2.77
CA LEU A 376 -19.73 12.32 -2.64
C LEU A 376 -20.85 12.23 -1.59
N PRO A 377 -21.65 11.12 -1.50
CA PRO A 377 -22.72 11.00 -0.54
C PRO A 377 -22.26 10.66 0.89
N VAL A 378 -20.97 10.49 1.14
CA VAL A 378 -20.42 10.20 2.48
C VAL A 378 -20.80 11.31 3.46
N LYS A 379 -21.43 10.96 4.58
CA LYS A 379 -21.78 11.87 5.67
C LYS A 379 -20.70 11.79 6.75
N GLU A 380 -20.07 12.92 7.07
CA GLU A 380 -18.99 13.03 8.06
C GLU A 380 -19.50 13.35 9.48
N GLN A 381 -20.78 13.07 9.75
CA GLN A 381 -21.38 13.35 11.05
C GLN A 381 -21.11 12.20 12.02
N ALA A 382 -20.77 12.54 13.26
CA ALA A 382 -20.63 11.56 14.34
C ALA A 382 -21.95 10.83 14.57
N LEU A 383 -21.87 9.52 14.83
CA LEU A 383 -23.05 8.74 15.23
C LEU A 383 -23.58 9.26 16.57
N ALA A 384 -24.86 9.61 16.61
CA ALA A 384 -25.54 9.89 17.87
C ALA A 384 -25.71 8.56 18.62
N ARG A 385 -25.14 8.46 19.82
CA ARG A 385 -25.32 7.32 20.74
C ARG A 385 -26.08 7.82 21.96
N ASP A 386 -26.94 6.97 22.52
CA ASP A 386 -27.57 7.25 23.79
C ASP A 386 -26.55 7.18 24.95
N THR A 387 -27.02 7.49 26.19
CA THR A 387 -26.18 7.43 27.40
C THR A 387 -25.68 6.02 27.73
N ARG A 388 -26.20 4.99 27.06
CA ARG A 388 -25.78 3.59 27.16
C ARG A 388 -24.87 3.15 26.01
N GLY A 389 -24.51 4.10 25.11
CA GLY A 389 -23.67 3.81 23.95
C GLY A 389 -24.40 3.09 22.80
N GLU A 390 -25.74 2.99 22.85
CA GLU A 390 -26.55 2.37 21.79
C GLU A 390 -27.05 3.43 20.78
N LEU A 391 -27.30 2.96 19.53
CA LEU A 391 -27.92 3.81 18.54
C LEU A 391 -29.40 4.03 18.90
N PRO A 392 -29.97 5.24 18.75
CA PRO A 392 -31.39 5.43 18.88
C PRO A 392 -32.13 4.54 17.87
N ALA A 393 -33.23 3.95 18.33
CA ALA A 393 -34.07 3.02 17.56
C ALA A 393 -34.65 3.62 16.28
#